data_afe9f0622ad90930323a8ab428b0cd5a
#
_entry.id   afe9f0622ad90930323a8ab428b0cd5a
#
_cell.length_a   1.000
_cell.length_b   1.000
_cell.length_c   1.000
_cell.angle_alpha   90.00
_cell.angle_beta   90.00
_cell.angle_gamma   90.00
#
_symmetry.space_group_name_H-M   'P 1'
#
loop_
_entity.id
_entity.type
_entity.pdbx_description
1 polymer ?
#
loop_
_entity_poly.entity_id
_entity_poly.type
_entity_poly.pdbx_seq_one_letter_code
_entity_poly.pdbx_strand_id
1 'polypeptide(L)'
;MSSQTVEWPGGEVGAGPAEGLRARKKRVMRQQLSDTATRMFAERGFDAVRVAQVAEACGVSEKTVFNYFPTKESLVLDRLEATMASLRTGLAEPAVPPVEAALRILDRELSAMTAWLTGQDDPAGAARAIRRFGDLIRATPSLRAYQSDMMDQFVSVATEILAARAGMLADDPEPQIAARALLGLWHVQGESLRKHLDGAPERVHEMVTADVRRAAWLIENGLGTFAARG
;
A
#
# COMPACT_ATOMS: atom_id res chain seq x y z
N MET A 1 -5.46 -24.83 -19.46
CA MET A 1 -4.58 -24.15 -18.51
C MET A 1 -5.37 -22.94 -18.00
N SER A 2 -5.97 -23.09 -16.82
CA SER A 2 -6.85 -22.06 -16.23
C SER A 2 -6.00 -20.87 -15.79
N SER A 3 -6.21 -19.71 -16.39
CA SER A 3 -5.63 -18.44 -15.94
C SER A 3 -6.23 -18.10 -14.57
N GLN A 4 -5.47 -18.31 -13.52
CA GLN A 4 -5.86 -17.86 -12.18
C GLN A 4 -5.84 -16.34 -12.16
N THR A 5 -7.02 -15.77 -12.02
CA THR A 5 -7.22 -14.32 -11.86
C THR A 5 -6.70 -13.94 -10.48
N VAL A 6 -5.70 -13.09 -10.41
CA VAL A 6 -5.22 -12.52 -9.14
C VAL A 6 -6.24 -11.48 -8.71
N GLU A 7 -7.23 -11.88 -7.92
CA GLU A 7 -8.11 -10.96 -7.20
C GLU A 7 -7.36 -10.48 -5.96
N TRP A 8 -6.87 -9.25 -6.00
CA TRP A 8 -6.24 -8.63 -4.85
C TRP A 8 -7.27 -8.38 -3.75
N PRO A 9 -6.95 -8.60 -2.46
CA PRO A 9 -7.86 -8.24 -1.40
C PRO A 9 -8.12 -6.75 -1.48
N GLY A 10 -9.30 -6.37 -1.98
CA GLY A 10 -9.80 -5.01 -1.85
C GLY A 10 -9.81 -4.70 -0.36
N GLY A 11 -9.17 -3.60 0.04
CA GLY A 11 -9.17 -3.21 1.45
C GLY A 11 -10.61 -3.20 1.95
N GLU A 12 -10.98 -4.21 2.75
CA GLU A 12 -12.18 -4.15 3.54
C GLU A 12 -11.97 -3.06 4.60
N VAL A 13 -12.29 -1.83 4.20
CA VAL A 13 -12.71 -0.84 5.16
C VAL A 13 -13.97 -1.43 5.77
N GLY A 14 -13.88 -1.85 7.03
CA GLY A 14 -14.93 -2.54 7.75
C GLY A 14 -16.30 -1.98 7.40
N ALA A 15 -17.24 -2.85 7.03
CA ALA A 15 -18.60 -2.49 6.73
C ALA A 15 -19.21 -1.80 7.96
N GLY A 16 -19.20 -0.46 7.94
CA GLY A 16 -20.00 0.35 8.84
C GLY A 16 -21.47 0.06 8.58
N PRO A 17 -22.36 0.33 9.52
CA PRO A 17 -23.77 0.00 9.43
C PRO A 17 -24.38 0.69 8.18
N ALA A 18 -24.88 -0.13 7.23
CA ALA A 18 -25.63 0.24 6.03
C ALA A 18 -24.85 1.07 4.98
N GLU A 19 -23.83 0.47 4.33
CA GLU A 19 -23.34 0.97 3.05
C GLU A 19 -24.48 0.95 2.02
N GLY A 20 -24.90 2.13 1.52
CA GLY A 20 -25.97 2.24 0.53
C GLY A 20 -25.60 1.50 -0.77
N LEU A 21 -26.58 0.93 -1.47
CA LEU A 21 -26.42 0.19 -2.73
C LEU A 21 -25.53 0.92 -3.74
N ARG A 22 -25.57 2.25 -3.78
CA ARG A 22 -24.75 3.08 -4.68
C ARG A 22 -23.27 3.03 -4.32
N ALA A 23 -22.95 3.13 -3.03
CA ALA A 23 -21.57 3.06 -2.55
C ALA A 23 -20.98 1.66 -2.78
N ARG A 24 -21.74 0.60 -2.49
CA ARG A 24 -21.36 -0.78 -2.78
C ARG A 24 -21.09 -1.00 -4.28
N LYS A 25 -21.99 -0.53 -5.18
CA LYS A 25 -21.77 -0.63 -6.64
C LYS A 25 -20.51 0.13 -7.08
N LYS A 26 -20.27 1.31 -6.49
CA LYS A 26 -19.06 2.11 -6.78
C LYS A 26 -17.79 1.35 -6.37
N ARG A 27 -17.76 0.75 -5.19
CA ARG A 27 -16.63 -0.03 -4.68
C ARG A 27 -16.37 -1.28 -5.55
N VAL A 28 -17.41 -2.04 -5.90
CA VAL A 28 -17.29 -3.23 -6.76
C VAL A 28 -16.74 -2.86 -8.14
N MET A 29 -17.25 -1.79 -8.76
CA MET A 29 -16.74 -1.33 -10.05
C MET A 29 -15.27 -0.88 -9.95
N ARG A 30 -14.89 -0.13 -8.90
CA ARG A 30 -13.51 0.29 -8.67
C ARG A 30 -12.59 -0.94 -8.58
N GLN A 31 -12.97 -1.95 -7.80
CA GLN A 31 -12.22 -3.19 -7.66
C GLN A 31 -12.08 -3.91 -9.01
N GLN A 32 -13.17 -4.08 -9.74
CA GLN A 32 -13.16 -4.75 -11.05
C GLN A 32 -12.21 -4.06 -12.04
N LEU A 33 -12.21 -2.73 -12.08
CA LEU A 33 -11.31 -1.95 -12.94
C LEU A 33 -9.84 -2.14 -12.55
N SER A 34 -9.51 -2.05 -11.26
CA SER A 34 -8.16 -2.22 -10.74
C SER A 34 -7.62 -3.65 -11.00
N ASP A 35 -8.43 -4.69 -10.72
CA ASP A 35 -8.04 -6.09 -10.93
C ASP A 35 -7.80 -6.39 -12.41
N THR A 36 -8.72 -5.92 -13.29
CA THR A 36 -8.58 -6.10 -14.73
C THR A 36 -7.34 -5.40 -15.26
N ALA A 37 -7.11 -4.15 -14.85
CA ALA A 37 -5.93 -3.39 -15.24
C ALA A 37 -4.64 -4.06 -14.76
N THR A 38 -4.56 -4.44 -13.49
CA THR A 38 -3.39 -5.12 -12.89
C THR A 38 -3.04 -6.39 -13.65
N ARG A 39 -4.03 -7.22 -13.96
CA ARG A 39 -3.82 -8.44 -14.77
C ARG A 39 -3.28 -8.11 -16.16
N MET A 40 -3.91 -7.17 -16.87
CA MET A 40 -3.47 -6.79 -18.22
C MET A 40 -2.06 -6.21 -18.23
N PHE A 41 -1.71 -5.38 -17.25
CA PHE A 41 -0.35 -4.81 -17.11
C PHE A 41 0.68 -5.88 -16.77
N ALA A 42 0.35 -6.85 -15.94
CA ALA A 42 1.24 -7.97 -15.61
C ALA A 42 1.51 -8.90 -16.80
N GLU A 43 0.51 -9.08 -17.68
CA GLU A 43 0.61 -9.95 -18.87
C GLU A 43 1.35 -9.29 -20.03
N ARG A 44 1.12 -7.99 -20.26
CA ARG A 44 1.54 -7.29 -21.49
C ARG A 44 2.55 -6.17 -21.25
N GLY A 45 2.80 -5.81 -20.01
CA GLY A 45 3.56 -4.63 -19.61
C GLY A 45 2.70 -3.38 -19.50
N PHE A 46 3.14 -2.44 -18.64
CA PHE A 46 2.38 -1.23 -18.36
C PHE A 46 2.16 -0.37 -19.61
N ASP A 47 3.22 -0.08 -20.37
CA ASP A 47 3.15 0.85 -21.49
C ASP A 47 2.32 0.32 -22.67
N ALA A 48 2.29 -1.00 -22.88
CA ALA A 48 1.59 -1.65 -23.97
C ALA A 48 0.05 -1.67 -23.83
N VAL A 49 -0.47 -1.46 -22.63
CA VAL A 49 -1.93 -1.47 -22.37
C VAL A 49 -2.47 -0.05 -22.30
N ARG A 50 -3.52 0.25 -23.06
CA ARG A 50 -4.23 1.53 -23.02
C ARG A 50 -5.43 1.47 -22.09
N VAL A 51 -5.79 2.60 -21.46
CA VAL A 51 -6.97 2.70 -20.56
C VAL A 51 -8.27 2.30 -21.29
N ALA A 52 -8.40 2.63 -22.59
CA ALA A 52 -9.51 2.20 -23.42
C ALA A 52 -9.70 0.67 -23.45
N GLN A 53 -8.62 -0.11 -23.47
CA GLN A 53 -8.67 -1.57 -23.46
C GLN A 53 -9.12 -2.13 -22.11
N VAL A 54 -8.75 -1.48 -20.99
CA VAL A 54 -9.27 -1.81 -19.66
C VAL A 54 -10.77 -1.51 -19.59
N ALA A 55 -11.19 -0.37 -20.11
CA ALA A 55 -12.60 0.04 -20.16
C ALA A 55 -13.44 -0.98 -20.96
N GLU A 56 -12.98 -1.37 -22.16
CA GLU A 56 -13.60 -2.38 -23.01
C GLU A 56 -13.74 -3.72 -22.29
N ALA A 57 -12.66 -4.19 -21.63
CA ALA A 57 -12.65 -5.45 -20.89
C ALA A 57 -13.62 -5.46 -19.70
N CYS A 58 -13.95 -4.30 -19.15
CA CYS A 58 -14.90 -4.13 -18.04
C CYS A 58 -16.31 -3.73 -18.50
N GLY A 59 -16.56 -3.57 -19.83
CA GLY A 59 -17.85 -3.17 -20.38
C GLY A 59 -18.27 -1.73 -20.03
N VAL A 60 -17.31 -0.82 -19.85
CA VAL A 60 -17.56 0.59 -19.52
C VAL A 60 -16.87 1.54 -20.50
N SER A 61 -17.20 2.82 -20.43
CA SER A 61 -16.49 3.84 -21.22
C SER A 61 -15.15 4.23 -20.57
N GLU A 62 -14.19 4.67 -21.38
CA GLU A 62 -12.92 5.23 -20.89
C GLU A 62 -13.13 6.40 -19.91
N LYS A 63 -14.13 7.27 -20.20
CA LYS A 63 -14.55 8.33 -19.28
C LYS A 63 -14.98 7.78 -17.92
N THR A 64 -15.67 6.62 -17.92
CA THR A 64 -16.05 5.96 -16.66
C THR A 64 -14.80 5.54 -15.88
N VAL A 65 -13.78 4.98 -16.53
CA VAL A 65 -12.52 4.61 -15.87
C VAL A 65 -11.88 5.84 -15.23
N PHE A 66 -11.75 6.96 -15.96
CA PHE A 66 -11.17 8.20 -15.43
C PHE A 66 -11.98 8.86 -14.31
N ASN A 67 -13.29 8.57 -14.20
CA ASN A 67 -14.09 8.98 -13.04
C ASN A 67 -13.73 8.23 -11.75
N TYR A 68 -13.15 7.03 -11.85
CA TYR A 68 -12.69 6.22 -10.72
C TYR A 68 -11.20 6.38 -10.46
N PHE A 69 -10.41 6.54 -11.52
CA PHE A 69 -8.95 6.56 -11.52
C PHE A 69 -8.45 7.70 -12.41
N PRO A 70 -8.01 8.82 -11.81
CA PRO A 70 -7.62 10.01 -12.58
C PRO A 70 -6.48 9.79 -13.56
N THR A 71 -5.62 8.78 -13.30
CA THR A 71 -4.47 8.44 -14.11
C THR A 71 -4.40 6.94 -14.37
N LYS A 72 -3.62 6.53 -15.35
CA LYS A 72 -3.36 5.11 -15.62
C LYS A 72 -2.58 4.45 -14.47
N GLU A 73 -1.67 5.19 -13.84
CA GLU A 73 -0.88 4.75 -12.70
C GLU A 73 -1.77 4.45 -11.48
N SER A 74 -2.81 5.25 -11.26
CA SER A 74 -3.76 5.03 -10.15
C SER A 74 -4.55 3.73 -10.27
N LEU A 75 -4.73 3.17 -11.48
CA LEU A 75 -5.30 1.83 -11.68
C LEU A 75 -4.46 0.73 -11.05
N VAL A 76 -3.13 0.93 -10.99
CA VAL A 76 -2.15 -0.02 -10.43
C VAL A 76 -1.97 0.19 -8.93
N LEU A 77 -1.93 1.46 -8.50
CA LEU A 77 -1.55 1.88 -7.16
C LEU A 77 -2.77 2.35 -6.32
N ASP A 78 -3.92 1.74 -6.56
CA ASP A 78 -5.21 2.07 -5.92
C ASP A 78 -5.18 2.04 -4.37
N ARG A 79 -4.38 1.16 -3.79
CA ARG A 79 -4.27 0.98 -2.34
C ARG A 79 -3.72 2.21 -1.60
N LEU A 80 -2.99 3.09 -2.28
CA LEU A 80 -2.41 4.26 -1.67
C LEU A 80 -3.47 5.21 -1.07
N GLU A 81 -4.68 5.27 -1.65
CA GLU A 81 -5.78 6.05 -1.08
C GLU A 81 -6.27 5.49 0.26
N ALA A 82 -6.34 4.15 0.39
CA ALA A 82 -6.73 3.49 1.64
C ALA A 82 -5.68 3.70 2.74
N THR A 83 -4.39 3.58 2.38
CA THR A 83 -3.28 3.89 3.28
C THR A 83 -3.33 5.35 3.76
N MET A 84 -3.60 6.32 2.85
CA MET A 84 -3.76 7.72 3.21
C MET A 84 -4.89 7.93 4.24
N ALA A 85 -6.05 7.30 4.03
CA ALA A 85 -7.17 7.37 4.98
C ALA A 85 -6.80 6.78 6.33
N SER A 86 -6.10 5.65 6.34
CA SER A 86 -5.63 4.98 7.57
C SER A 86 -4.60 5.83 8.33
N LEU A 87 -3.68 6.50 7.61
CA LEU A 87 -2.71 7.43 8.19
C LEU A 87 -3.42 8.62 8.86
N ARG A 88 -4.35 9.26 8.15
CA ARG A 88 -5.12 10.41 8.70
C ARG A 88 -5.83 10.04 10.00
N THR A 89 -6.49 8.89 10.03
CA THR A 89 -7.23 8.44 11.21
C THR A 89 -6.30 7.97 12.33
N GLY A 90 -5.34 7.09 12.00
CA GLY A 90 -4.49 6.43 12.99
C GLY A 90 -3.50 7.38 13.64
N LEU A 91 -2.86 8.27 12.88
CA LEU A 91 -1.92 9.24 13.44
C LEU A 91 -2.62 10.38 14.20
N ALA A 92 -3.87 10.67 13.89
CA ALA A 92 -4.62 11.72 14.60
C ALA A 92 -5.09 11.29 16.00
N GLU A 93 -5.09 9.98 16.33
CA GLU A 93 -5.52 9.47 17.64
C GLU A 93 -4.55 9.87 18.76
N PRO A 94 -4.92 10.81 19.66
CA PRO A 94 -3.98 11.38 20.65
C PRO A 94 -3.46 10.37 21.66
N ALA A 95 -4.28 9.35 21.99
CA ALA A 95 -3.95 8.34 23.01
C ALA A 95 -2.95 7.29 22.51
N VAL A 96 -2.71 7.20 21.20
CA VAL A 96 -1.82 6.20 20.59
C VAL A 96 -0.50 6.85 20.20
N PRO A 97 0.66 6.35 20.67
CA PRO A 97 1.95 6.84 20.20
C PRO A 97 2.10 6.72 18.67
N PRO A 98 2.74 7.70 17.97
CA PRO A 98 2.82 7.70 16.51
C PRO A 98 3.43 6.44 15.90
N VAL A 99 4.49 5.89 16.52
CA VAL A 99 5.13 4.64 16.04
C VAL A 99 4.17 3.46 16.17
N GLU A 100 3.45 3.37 17.30
CA GLU A 100 2.44 2.32 17.50
C GLU A 100 1.28 2.44 16.51
N ALA A 101 0.82 3.66 16.22
CA ALA A 101 -0.21 3.91 15.21
C ALA A 101 0.25 3.43 13.82
N ALA A 102 1.48 3.75 13.43
CA ALA A 102 2.07 3.28 12.18
C ALA A 102 2.17 1.75 12.13
N LEU A 103 2.64 1.11 13.20
CA LEU A 103 2.74 -0.34 13.30
C LEU A 103 1.37 -1.03 13.18
N ARG A 104 0.33 -0.48 13.80
CA ARG A 104 -1.05 -1.01 13.68
C ARG A 104 -1.60 -0.94 12.25
N ILE A 105 -1.29 0.14 11.51
CA ILE A 105 -1.70 0.29 10.11
C ILE A 105 -0.96 -0.75 9.25
N LEU A 106 0.36 -0.82 9.37
CA LEU A 106 1.22 -1.75 8.63
C LEU A 106 0.84 -3.22 8.89
N ASP A 107 0.58 -3.58 10.14
CA ASP A 107 0.17 -4.94 10.52
C ASP A 107 -1.19 -5.29 9.88
N ARG A 108 -2.15 -4.38 9.88
CA ARG A 108 -3.46 -4.58 9.23
C ARG A 108 -3.31 -4.79 7.73
N GLU A 109 -2.51 -3.96 7.06
CA GLU A 109 -2.25 -4.08 5.61
C GLU A 109 -1.56 -5.40 5.27
N LEU A 110 -0.56 -5.79 6.07
CA LEU A 110 0.16 -7.04 5.92
C LEU A 110 -0.73 -8.26 6.19
N SER A 111 -1.52 -8.22 7.27
CA SER A 111 -2.46 -9.29 7.64
C SER A 111 -3.48 -9.55 6.53
N ALA A 112 -4.06 -8.49 5.96
CA ALA A 112 -5.02 -8.62 4.85
C ALA A 112 -4.37 -9.28 3.63
N MET A 113 -3.14 -8.90 3.30
CA MET A 113 -2.42 -9.47 2.16
C MET A 113 -2.00 -10.91 2.39
N THR A 114 -1.47 -11.24 3.57
CA THR A 114 -1.03 -12.62 3.89
C THR A 114 -2.22 -13.56 4.05
N ALA A 115 -3.33 -13.11 4.61
CA ALA A 115 -4.59 -13.89 4.65
C ALA A 115 -5.10 -14.20 3.24
N TRP A 116 -5.07 -13.20 2.34
CA TRP A 116 -5.41 -13.43 0.94
C TRP A 116 -4.45 -14.44 0.29
N LEU A 117 -3.13 -14.28 0.50
CA LEU A 117 -2.11 -15.16 -0.06
C LEU A 117 -2.30 -16.63 0.37
N THR A 118 -2.51 -16.87 1.67
CA THR A 118 -2.70 -18.22 2.21
C THR A 118 -4.06 -18.85 1.87
N GLY A 119 -5.05 -18.01 1.55
CA GLY A 119 -6.38 -18.44 1.11
C GLY A 119 -6.49 -18.83 -0.37
N GLN A 120 -5.41 -18.71 -1.16
CA GLN A 120 -5.41 -19.10 -2.56
C GLN A 120 -5.21 -20.61 -2.73
N ASP A 121 -5.77 -21.21 -3.80
CA ASP A 121 -5.54 -22.62 -4.16
C ASP A 121 -4.07 -22.90 -4.48
N ASP A 122 -3.33 -21.92 -5.02
CA ASP A 122 -1.87 -21.96 -5.25
C ASP A 122 -1.19 -20.75 -4.58
N PRO A 123 -0.90 -20.80 -3.26
CA PRO A 123 -0.25 -19.71 -2.55
C PRO A 123 1.13 -19.34 -3.13
N ALA A 124 1.88 -20.34 -3.62
CA ALA A 124 3.18 -20.10 -4.25
C ALA A 124 3.03 -19.35 -5.59
N GLY A 125 2.02 -19.68 -6.39
CA GLY A 125 1.67 -18.94 -7.61
C GLY A 125 1.25 -17.50 -7.31
N ALA A 126 0.46 -17.31 -6.26
CA ALA A 126 0.05 -15.99 -5.79
C ALA A 126 1.26 -15.16 -5.30
N ALA A 127 2.18 -15.74 -4.54
CA ALA A 127 3.42 -15.08 -4.12
C ALA A 127 4.26 -14.63 -5.32
N ARG A 128 4.41 -15.49 -6.34
CA ARG A 128 5.07 -15.12 -7.61
C ARG A 128 4.37 -13.98 -8.33
N ALA A 129 3.03 -13.92 -8.28
CA ALA A 129 2.26 -12.83 -8.88
C ALA A 129 2.49 -11.49 -8.16
N ILE A 130 2.51 -11.49 -6.81
CA ILE A 130 2.86 -10.31 -6.00
C ILE A 130 4.27 -9.82 -6.37
N ARG A 131 5.22 -10.73 -6.49
CA ARG A 131 6.60 -10.37 -6.87
C ARG A 131 6.65 -9.72 -8.25
N ARG A 132 6.05 -10.36 -9.28
CA ARG A 132 5.99 -9.80 -10.64
C ARG A 132 5.35 -8.42 -10.68
N PHE A 133 4.33 -8.21 -9.87
CA PHE A 133 3.70 -6.90 -9.73
C PHE A 133 4.66 -5.85 -9.13
N GLY A 134 5.38 -6.19 -8.07
CA GLY A 134 6.43 -5.33 -7.51
C GLY A 134 7.56 -5.05 -8.51
N ASP A 135 7.95 -6.03 -9.33
CA ASP A 135 8.95 -5.86 -10.40
C ASP A 135 8.45 -4.94 -11.50
N LEU A 136 7.17 -5.04 -11.88
CA LEU A 136 6.53 -4.13 -12.84
C LEU A 136 6.61 -2.68 -12.36
N ILE A 137 6.26 -2.42 -11.09
CA ILE A 137 6.34 -1.06 -10.51
C ILE A 137 7.78 -0.55 -10.57
N ARG A 138 8.75 -1.34 -10.16
CA ARG A 138 10.16 -0.95 -10.15
C ARG A 138 10.75 -0.75 -11.56
N ALA A 139 10.32 -1.54 -12.52
CA ALA A 139 10.79 -1.43 -13.90
C ALA A 139 10.18 -0.26 -14.67
N THR A 140 8.99 0.24 -14.25
CA THR A 140 8.23 1.26 -14.97
C THR A 140 8.48 2.66 -14.39
N PRO A 141 9.16 3.57 -15.11
CA PRO A 141 9.51 4.90 -14.60
C PRO A 141 8.32 5.72 -14.12
N SER A 142 7.19 5.73 -14.87
CA SER A 142 6.01 6.50 -14.49
C SER A 142 5.33 5.96 -13.22
N LEU A 143 5.32 4.64 -13.01
CA LEU A 143 4.80 4.03 -11.76
C LEU A 143 5.68 4.38 -10.56
N ARG A 144 7.01 4.40 -10.73
CA ARG A 144 7.92 4.85 -9.66
C ARG A 144 7.71 6.32 -9.32
N ALA A 145 7.59 7.18 -10.34
CA ALA A 145 7.32 8.61 -10.14
C ALA A 145 6.00 8.81 -9.38
N TYR A 146 4.93 8.15 -9.81
CA TYR A 146 3.63 8.20 -9.15
C TYR A 146 3.70 7.71 -7.69
N GLN A 147 4.41 6.60 -7.43
CA GLN A 147 4.62 6.10 -6.08
C GLN A 147 5.41 7.08 -5.20
N SER A 148 6.44 7.75 -5.78
CA SER A 148 7.22 8.78 -5.08
C SER A 148 6.35 9.98 -4.72
N ASP A 149 5.57 10.50 -5.67
CA ASP A 149 4.66 11.64 -5.44
C ASP A 149 3.62 11.33 -4.35
N MET A 150 3.08 10.10 -4.34
CA MET A 150 2.15 9.65 -3.30
C MET A 150 2.84 9.55 -1.93
N MET A 151 4.08 9.07 -1.89
CA MET A 151 4.86 9.00 -0.64
C MET A 151 5.13 10.40 -0.08
N ASP A 152 5.47 11.36 -0.94
CA ASP A 152 5.65 12.76 -0.53
C ASP A 152 4.35 13.37 0.02
N GLN A 153 3.20 13.04 -0.56
CA GLN A 153 1.90 13.43 -0.01
C GLN A 153 1.63 12.79 1.36
N PHE A 154 1.99 11.51 1.55
CA PHE A 154 1.88 10.85 2.85
C PHE A 154 2.75 11.52 3.90
N VAL A 155 3.99 11.86 3.55
CA VAL A 155 4.91 12.59 4.44
C VAL A 155 4.33 13.95 4.80
N SER A 156 3.80 14.71 3.84
CA SER A 156 3.17 16.01 4.11
C SER A 156 2.02 15.90 5.12
N VAL A 157 1.09 14.97 4.87
CA VAL A 157 -0.05 14.74 5.76
C VAL A 157 0.40 14.27 7.16
N ALA A 158 1.36 13.35 7.24
CA ALA A 158 1.89 12.90 8.51
C ALA A 158 2.58 14.04 9.27
N THR A 159 3.33 14.92 8.57
CA THR A 159 3.98 16.10 9.15
C THR A 159 2.95 17.04 9.79
N GLU A 160 1.88 17.39 9.05
CA GLU A 160 0.81 18.24 9.58
C GLU A 160 0.16 17.67 10.85
N ILE A 161 -0.14 16.37 10.84
CA ILE A 161 -0.76 15.68 11.98
C ILE A 161 0.19 15.65 13.19
N LEU A 162 1.47 15.31 12.98
CA LEU A 162 2.45 15.23 14.05
C LEU A 162 2.75 16.62 14.63
N ALA A 163 2.84 17.65 13.79
CA ALA A 163 2.99 19.03 14.22
C ALA A 163 1.81 19.47 15.09
N ALA A 164 0.58 19.23 14.65
CA ALA A 164 -0.61 19.56 15.42
C ALA A 164 -0.66 18.83 16.78
N ARG A 165 -0.26 17.57 16.82
CA ARG A 165 -0.18 16.76 18.07
C ARG A 165 0.83 17.31 19.06
N ALA A 166 1.96 17.82 18.55
CA ALA A 166 3.07 18.33 19.38
C ALA A 166 2.92 19.84 19.72
N GLY A 167 1.92 20.53 19.17
CA GLY A 167 1.79 21.99 19.31
C GLY A 167 2.89 22.76 18.57
N MET A 168 3.42 22.18 17.47
CA MET A 168 4.50 22.72 16.64
C MET A 168 3.97 23.18 15.29
N LEU A 169 4.80 23.88 14.51
CA LEU A 169 4.49 24.23 13.13
C LEU A 169 4.91 23.07 12.19
N ALA A 170 4.23 22.93 11.04
CA ALA A 170 4.57 21.91 10.07
C ALA A 170 5.93 22.12 9.39
N ASP A 171 6.44 23.35 9.39
CA ASP A 171 7.76 23.72 8.88
C ASP A 171 8.89 23.59 9.92
N ASP A 172 8.57 23.25 11.17
CA ASP A 172 9.59 22.87 12.16
C ASP A 172 10.30 21.56 11.74
N PRO A 173 11.60 21.41 12.05
CA PRO A 173 12.37 20.25 11.60
C PRO A 173 11.93 18.94 12.24
N GLU A 174 11.45 18.95 13.48
CA GLU A 174 11.10 17.75 14.24
C GLU A 174 9.91 16.99 13.62
N PRO A 175 8.74 17.60 13.34
CA PRO A 175 7.65 16.88 12.69
C PRO A 175 8.00 16.44 11.27
N GLN A 176 8.85 17.19 10.53
CA GLN A 176 9.30 16.80 9.21
C GLN A 176 10.14 15.52 9.22
N ILE A 177 11.12 15.42 10.13
CA ILE A 177 11.97 14.23 10.24
C ILE A 177 11.19 13.05 10.81
N ALA A 178 10.31 13.30 11.80
CA ALA A 178 9.47 12.26 12.39
C ALA A 178 8.53 11.62 11.34
N ALA A 179 7.88 12.43 10.51
CA ALA A 179 7.03 11.94 9.43
C ALA A 179 7.80 11.06 8.45
N ARG A 180 8.97 11.51 7.98
CA ARG A 180 9.82 10.72 7.07
C ARG A 180 10.29 9.41 7.70
N ALA A 181 10.67 9.43 8.97
CA ALA A 181 11.09 8.24 9.69
C ALA A 181 9.94 7.23 9.81
N LEU A 182 8.73 7.67 10.18
CA LEU A 182 7.55 6.82 10.25
C LEU A 182 7.20 6.21 8.89
N LEU A 183 7.17 7.02 7.82
CA LEU A 183 6.87 6.55 6.47
C LEU A 183 7.97 5.62 5.92
N GLY A 184 9.20 5.71 6.45
CA GLY A 184 10.27 4.74 6.19
C GLY A 184 9.90 3.30 6.56
N LEU A 185 8.98 3.10 7.51
CA LEU A 185 8.51 1.76 7.89
C LEU A 185 7.73 1.07 6.75
N TRP A 186 6.98 1.82 5.92
CA TRP A 186 6.32 1.27 4.71
C TRP A 186 7.34 0.78 3.69
N HIS A 187 8.45 1.52 3.52
CA HIS A 187 9.55 1.06 2.67
C HIS A 187 10.16 -0.25 3.21
N VAL A 188 10.44 -0.32 4.51
CA VAL A 188 10.96 -1.54 5.16
C VAL A 188 9.99 -2.70 4.99
N GLN A 189 8.68 -2.48 5.18
CA GLN A 189 7.68 -3.54 4.98
C GLN A 189 7.69 -4.06 3.54
N GLY A 190 7.72 -3.17 2.54
CA GLY A 190 7.77 -3.56 1.13
C GLY A 190 9.02 -4.36 0.76
N GLU A 191 10.20 -3.93 1.22
CA GLU A 191 11.45 -4.65 0.97
C GLU A 191 11.52 -5.99 1.72
N SER A 192 11.06 -6.02 2.97
CA SER A 192 10.99 -7.25 3.76
C SER A 192 10.00 -8.26 3.13
N LEU A 193 8.83 -7.77 2.68
CA LEU A 193 7.89 -8.61 1.96
C LEU A 193 8.55 -9.26 0.73
N ARG A 194 9.20 -8.46 -0.11
CA ARG A 194 9.91 -8.95 -1.29
C ARG A 194 10.95 -10.02 -0.94
N LYS A 195 11.67 -9.81 0.16
CA LYS A 195 12.71 -10.76 0.66
C LYS A 195 12.10 -12.09 1.08
N HIS A 196 10.94 -12.09 1.71
CA HIS A 196 10.35 -13.28 2.34
C HIS A 196 9.27 -13.99 1.50
N LEU A 197 8.82 -13.40 0.39
CA LEU A 197 7.80 -14.00 -0.49
C LEU A 197 8.22 -15.33 -1.13
N ASP A 198 9.51 -15.64 -1.24
CA ASP A 198 10.01 -16.92 -1.78
C ASP A 198 10.02 -18.03 -0.72
N GLY A 199 9.77 -17.70 0.54
CA GLY A 199 9.71 -18.65 1.64
C GLY A 199 8.35 -19.30 1.80
N ALA A 200 8.13 -19.93 2.95
CA ALA A 200 6.85 -20.52 3.31
C ALA A 200 5.80 -19.39 3.51
N PRO A 201 4.68 -19.39 2.74
CA PRO A 201 3.67 -18.32 2.79
C PRO A 201 3.15 -18.04 4.21
N GLU A 202 3.04 -19.09 5.04
CA GLU A 202 2.56 -19.03 6.42
C GLU A 202 3.49 -18.22 7.33
N ARG A 203 4.78 -18.11 6.97
CA ARG A 203 5.79 -17.38 7.76
C ARG A 203 6.02 -15.94 7.30
N VAL A 204 5.46 -15.55 6.16
CA VAL A 204 5.68 -14.21 5.58
C VAL A 204 5.27 -13.12 6.57
N HIS A 205 4.09 -13.25 7.17
CA HIS A 205 3.59 -12.26 8.15
C HIS A 205 4.56 -12.09 9.34
N GLU A 206 4.97 -13.18 9.96
CA GLU A 206 5.89 -13.19 11.11
C GLU A 206 7.22 -12.52 10.77
N MET A 207 7.83 -12.91 9.66
CA MET A 207 9.15 -12.43 9.25
C MET A 207 9.13 -10.94 8.90
N VAL A 208 8.11 -10.49 8.17
CA VAL A 208 7.96 -9.07 7.80
C VAL A 208 7.67 -8.23 9.03
N THR A 209 6.78 -8.67 9.91
CA THR A 209 6.48 -7.98 11.17
C THR A 209 7.72 -7.83 12.04
N ALA A 210 8.56 -8.86 12.13
CA ALA A 210 9.82 -8.82 12.89
C ALA A 210 10.79 -7.77 12.31
N ASP A 211 10.94 -7.71 10.98
CA ASP A 211 11.80 -6.72 10.32
C ASP A 211 11.30 -5.29 10.55
N VAL A 212 9.99 -5.05 10.40
CA VAL A 212 9.36 -3.74 10.62
C VAL A 212 9.51 -3.29 12.09
N ARG A 213 9.29 -4.18 13.06
CA ARG A 213 9.47 -3.86 14.48
C ARG A 213 10.92 -3.50 14.85
N ARG A 214 11.90 -4.17 14.25
CA ARG A 214 13.33 -3.79 14.43
C ARG A 214 13.61 -2.40 13.88
N ALA A 215 13.02 -2.03 12.73
CA ALA A 215 13.14 -0.69 12.18
C ALA A 215 12.43 0.35 13.06
N ALA A 216 11.24 0.05 13.56
CA ALA A 216 10.49 0.91 14.47
C ALA A 216 11.25 1.19 15.77
N TRP A 217 11.94 0.19 16.30
CA TRP A 217 12.79 0.36 17.48
C TRP A 217 13.88 1.43 17.28
N LEU A 218 14.45 1.55 16.06
CA LEU A 218 15.43 2.60 15.74
C LEU A 218 14.79 4.00 15.76
N ILE A 219 13.54 4.12 15.34
CA ILE A 219 12.83 5.41 15.38
C ILE A 219 12.63 5.85 16.84
N GLU A 220 12.33 4.92 17.73
CA GLU A 220 12.07 5.20 19.13
C GLU A 220 13.36 5.45 19.94
N ASN A 221 14.47 4.81 19.56
CA ASN A 221 15.73 4.81 20.34
C ASN A 221 16.90 5.56 19.64
N GLY A 222 16.67 6.05 18.42
CA GLY A 222 17.66 6.80 17.65
C GLY A 222 18.74 5.93 17.02
N LEU A 223 19.72 6.60 16.38
CA LEU A 223 20.76 5.97 15.57
C LEU A 223 22.02 5.57 16.34
N GLY A 224 22.01 5.69 17.68
CA GLY A 224 23.18 5.38 18.52
C GLY A 224 23.73 3.96 18.34
N THR A 225 22.90 3.00 17.93
CA THR A 225 23.33 1.63 17.62
C THR A 225 24.29 1.52 16.42
N PHE A 226 24.34 2.54 15.55
CA PHE A 226 25.26 2.62 14.42
C PHE A 226 26.52 3.43 14.73
N ALA A 227 26.67 3.95 15.96
CA ALA A 227 27.93 4.57 16.36
C ALA A 227 29.04 3.51 16.34
N ALA A 228 30.20 3.88 15.81
CA ALA A 228 31.36 3.01 15.81
C ALA A 228 31.67 2.58 17.27
N ARG A 229 31.78 1.29 17.50
CA ARG A 229 32.32 0.78 18.75
C ARG A 229 33.81 1.07 18.71
N GLY A 230 34.22 2.11 19.45
CA GLY A 230 35.63 2.42 19.66
C GLY A 230 36.36 1.29 20.40
#